data_6abaa97dd19f5e87b55c1ba12806aa95
#
_entry.id   6abaa97dd19f5e87b55c1ba12806aa95
#
_cell.length_a   1.000
_cell.length_b   1.000
_cell.length_c   1.000
_cell.angle_alpha   90.00
_cell.angle_beta   90.00
_cell.angle_gamma   90.00
#
_symmetry.space_group_name_H-M   'P 1'
#
loop_
_entity.id
_entity.type
_entity.pdbx_description
1 polymer ?
#
loop_
_entity_poly.entity_id
_entity_poly.type
_entity_poly.pdbx_seq_one_letter_code
_entity_poly.pdbx_strand_id
1 'polypeptide(L)'
;MTSPVRDTAGSQPAVPRRRWRRRRRVGPFASGRLDLGPGPLSLHDSSPEGPVMFRPKKRYIELGTVVAALVALGTAGLVAMLVYRATRVEVVQHGVEDGAAITTDEAEALELRFDFESDEHAADATLTVDGDVVEEPGVLGPFMVWRPPEPLAEGDHVIEVTVPRPVFGDSVHRWAFTVDGTPPAVDVPSAVEPVDMDSPAEVAGTVEAGARLTADGEDVEVDDRGRFTLGFDRPPAGPIALEATDRAGNRTRASVVVPVTYPGLRAVHVTAAAWSSSQLRDGVLRLVDEGRIDTVQIDLKDDTGTVGYDSRVPRALEIGAVTPHYDLAEAVATIEQRGARVVGRIAAFRDPTLVQAAWAAGQTDQVVQSVRGGPYEATGMFSNPASPVVRRYNLDIALEAVSRGVDDILWDDVRLPTGEPDTIVVPGLSASPADVVTGFLAEAHSALRHRGAYQGVTAVGMASETGAAIGQDVARMARNADYLAPQVYPGYWSSGRYGVADPPRQPGEFARAIMARYQEATAGTGVVLAPWLQDFDLQGVAYGDGEVRAMVGALQDLGIDRFLLWSPSVQYSAGGIDPVR
;
A
#
# COMPACT_ATOMS: atom_id res chain seq x y z
N MET A 1 17.77 55.21 -2.78
CA MET A 1 19.05 54.71 -3.33
C MET A 1 18.90 53.21 -3.49
N THR A 2 18.76 52.78 -4.70
CA THR A 2 18.47 51.43 -5.19
C THR A 2 19.74 50.57 -5.23
N SER A 3 19.66 49.35 -4.75
CA SER A 3 20.58 48.29 -5.16
C SER A 3 19.87 46.93 -5.18
N PRO A 4 20.19 46.05 -6.13
CA PRO A 4 19.31 45.01 -6.62
C PRO A 4 19.46 43.67 -5.88
N VAL A 5 18.33 42.97 -5.79
CA VAL A 5 18.20 41.58 -5.36
C VAL A 5 18.80 40.68 -6.41
N ARG A 6 19.72 39.82 -6.01
CA ARG A 6 20.18 38.69 -6.82
C ARG A 6 19.32 37.47 -6.54
N ASP A 7 18.62 37.00 -7.55
CA ASP A 7 18.03 35.66 -7.62
C ASP A 7 19.13 34.62 -7.59
N THR A 8 19.08 33.73 -6.60
CA THR A 8 19.77 32.44 -6.63
C THR A 8 18.72 31.34 -6.57
N ALA A 9 18.44 30.77 -7.73
CA ALA A 9 17.68 29.54 -7.87
C ALA A 9 18.41 28.41 -7.14
N GLY A 10 17.86 27.96 -6.01
CA GLY A 10 18.28 26.76 -5.29
C GLY A 10 17.73 25.52 -5.98
N SER A 11 18.61 24.73 -6.54
CA SER A 11 18.33 23.43 -7.11
C SER A 11 17.85 22.47 -6.02
N GLN A 12 16.65 21.92 -6.19
CA GLN A 12 16.15 20.79 -5.40
C GLN A 12 17.00 19.54 -5.71
N PRO A 13 17.37 18.73 -4.71
CA PRO A 13 18.03 17.45 -4.95
C PRO A 13 17.02 16.46 -5.54
N ALA A 14 17.42 15.87 -6.67
CA ALA A 14 16.68 14.83 -7.37
C ALA A 14 16.52 13.57 -6.50
N VAL A 15 15.31 13.08 -6.38
CA VAL A 15 14.98 11.78 -5.81
C VAL A 15 15.57 10.69 -6.71
N PRO A 16 16.32 9.71 -6.18
CA PRO A 16 16.89 8.66 -7.00
C PRO A 16 15.79 7.72 -7.52
N ARG A 17 15.58 7.72 -8.82
CA ARG A 17 14.75 6.74 -9.53
C ARG A 17 15.39 5.36 -9.38
N ARG A 18 14.75 4.44 -8.67
CA ARG A 18 15.14 3.04 -8.59
C ARG A 18 14.94 2.39 -9.96
N ARG A 19 16.07 2.03 -10.62
CA ARG A 19 16.08 1.23 -11.84
C ARG A 19 15.96 -0.24 -11.47
N TRP A 20 14.89 -0.90 -11.90
CA TRP A 20 14.76 -2.35 -11.91
C TRP A 20 15.84 -2.96 -12.81
N ARG A 21 16.69 -3.84 -12.25
CA ARG A 21 17.69 -4.59 -13.02
C ARG A 21 17.00 -5.77 -13.70
N ARG A 22 16.86 -5.72 -15.02
CA ARG A 22 16.55 -6.88 -15.85
C ARG A 22 17.67 -7.90 -15.74
N ARG A 23 17.41 -9.05 -15.12
CA ARG A 23 18.25 -10.24 -15.27
C ARG A 23 17.78 -11.00 -16.51
N ARG A 24 18.50 -10.83 -17.63
CA ARG A 24 18.43 -11.74 -18.78
C ARG A 24 19.14 -13.04 -18.40
N ARG A 25 18.41 -14.14 -18.32
CA ARG A 25 19.00 -15.48 -18.39
C ARG A 25 19.27 -15.79 -19.87
N VAL A 26 20.54 -15.88 -20.22
CA VAL A 26 21.01 -16.43 -21.48
C VAL A 26 21.24 -17.92 -21.24
N GLY A 27 20.43 -18.77 -21.84
CA GLY A 27 20.71 -20.22 -21.94
C GLY A 27 21.62 -20.50 -23.14
N PRO A 28 22.50 -21.49 -23.08
CA PRO A 28 23.47 -21.73 -24.15
C PRO A 28 22.85 -22.50 -25.30
N PHE A 29 22.97 -21.94 -26.52
CA PHE A 29 22.75 -22.67 -27.77
C PHE A 29 23.91 -23.62 -28.02
N ALA A 30 23.61 -24.90 -28.19
CA ALA A 30 24.54 -25.94 -28.65
C ALA A 30 24.79 -25.75 -30.16
N SER A 31 26.03 -25.59 -30.52
CA SER A 31 26.52 -25.58 -31.89
C SER A 31 26.64 -27.01 -32.41
N GLY A 32 25.75 -27.43 -33.33
CA GLY A 32 25.93 -28.64 -34.13
C GLY A 32 26.74 -28.30 -35.38
N ARG A 33 27.98 -28.76 -35.47
CA ARG A 33 28.80 -28.82 -36.68
C ARG A 33 28.29 -29.92 -37.60
N LEU A 34 27.99 -29.56 -38.87
CA LEU A 34 27.88 -30.51 -39.96
C LEU A 34 29.20 -30.49 -40.73
N ASP A 35 29.85 -31.63 -40.69
CA ASP A 35 31.10 -31.95 -41.38
C ASP A 35 30.78 -32.33 -42.85
N LEU A 36 31.37 -31.65 -43.80
CA LEU A 36 31.43 -32.05 -45.23
C LEU A 36 32.85 -32.47 -45.56
N GLY A 37 33.07 -33.76 -45.63
CA GLY A 37 34.29 -34.34 -46.15
C GLY A 37 34.24 -34.57 -47.67
N PRO A 38 35.34 -34.42 -48.35
CA PRO A 38 35.43 -34.56 -49.80
C PRO A 38 35.88 -35.95 -50.24
N GLY A 39 35.41 -36.40 -51.39
CA GLY A 39 35.91 -37.63 -52.01
C GLY A 39 35.73 -37.62 -53.53
N PRO A 40 36.56 -38.31 -54.29
CA PRO A 40 37.20 -37.68 -55.42
C PRO A 40 36.69 -38.19 -56.80
N LEU A 41 37.19 -37.43 -57.81
CA LEU A 41 37.17 -37.66 -59.26
C LEU A 41 37.52 -39.10 -59.72
N SER A 42 36.84 -39.56 -60.77
CA SER A 42 37.48 -40.41 -61.80
C SER A 42 36.85 -40.13 -63.17
N LEU A 43 37.75 -39.78 -64.08
CA LEU A 43 37.61 -39.72 -65.53
C LEU A 43 37.42 -41.10 -66.14
N HIS A 44 36.59 -41.22 -67.17
CA HIS A 44 36.98 -42.01 -68.37
C HIS A 44 36.17 -41.55 -69.61
N ASP A 45 36.88 -41.23 -70.50
CA ASP A 45 36.99 -41.01 -71.92
C ASP A 45 36.22 -42.04 -72.78
N SER A 46 35.63 -41.52 -73.87
CA SER A 46 35.74 -42.01 -75.24
C SER A 46 34.60 -41.53 -76.15
N SER A 47 35.02 -40.75 -77.10
CA SER A 47 34.31 -40.48 -78.38
C SER A 47 34.45 -41.68 -79.32
N PRO A 48 33.94 -41.70 -80.61
CA PRO A 48 33.11 -40.77 -81.36
C PRO A 48 31.99 -41.48 -82.18
N GLU A 49 31.24 -40.73 -82.92
CA GLU A 49 30.82 -40.90 -84.33
C GLU A 49 29.43 -40.37 -84.68
N GLY A 50 29.34 -39.51 -85.55
CA GLY A 50 28.64 -39.48 -86.81
C GLY A 50 27.28 -38.68 -86.88
N PRO A 51 27.11 -37.86 -87.93
CA PRO A 51 25.93 -36.94 -87.95
C PRO A 51 24.73 -37.54 -88.65
N VAL A 52 23.56 -37.39 -88.03
CA VAL A 52 22.30 -37.57 -88.73
C VAL A 52 21.53 -36.25 -88.80
N MET A 53 21.38 -35.75 -90.00
CA MET A 53 20.54 -34.63 -90.36
C MET A 53 19.07 -34.96 -90.08
N PHE A 54 18.36 -34.18 -89.27
CA PHE A 54 16.91 -34.10 -89.30
C PHE A 54 16.48 -32.67 -89.53
N ARG A 55 15.66 -32.48 -90.58
CA ARG A 55 15.02 -31.23 -90.97
C ARG A 55 13.93 -30.83 -89.95
N PRO A 56 13.83 -29.53 -89.54
CA PRO A 56 12.69 -29.05 -88.79
C PRO A 56 11.52 -28.73 -89.71
N LYS A 57 10.38 -29.38 -89.44
CA LYS A 57 9.08 -28.95 -89.99
C LYS A 57 8.05 -28.81 -88.91
N LYS A 58 7.49 -27.59 -88.79
CA LYS A 58 6.17 -27.25 -88.25
C LYS A 58 5.96 -27.46 -86.75
N ARG A 59 6.45 -26.54 -85.89
CA ARG A 59 5.89 -26.29 -84.53
C ARG A 59 5.84 -24.80 -84.16
N TYR A 60 6.10 -23.86 -85.04
CA TYR A 60 6.07 -22.44 -84.76
C TYR A 60 4.67 -21.78 -84.77
N ILE A 61 3.66 -22.48 -85.36
CA ILE A 61 2.31 -21.92 -85.45
C ILE A 61 1.54 -22.17 -84.15
N GLU A 62 1.78 -23.30 -83.47
CA GLU A 62 1.08 -23.62 -82.21
C GLU A 62 1.63 -22.82 -81.00
N LEU A 63 2.94 -22.49 -80.99
CA LEU A 63 3.53 -21.70 -79.92
C LEU A 63 3.05 -20.21 -79.96
N GLY A 64 2.86 -19.68 -81.17
CA GLY A 64 2.32 -18.31 -81.34
C GLY A 64 0.89 -18.16 -80.88
N THR A 65 0.06 -19.18 -81.14
CA THR A 65 -1.34 -19.19 -80.64
C THR A 65 -1.45 -19.37 -79.14
N VAL A 66 -0.60 -20.17 -78.55
CA VAL A 66 -0.54 -20.31 -77.09
C VAL A 66 -0.05 -19.03 -76.41
N VAL A 67 1.00 -18.41 -76.95
CA VAL A 67 1.51 -17.12 -76.42
C VAL A 67 0.47 -16.03 -76.57
N ALA A 68 -0.21 -15.93 -77.71
CA ALA A 68 -1.28 -14.96 -77.94
C ALA A 68 -2.48 -15.17 -77.02
N ALA A 69 -2.86 -16.43 -76.71
CA ALA A 69 -3.89 -16.76 -75.75
C ALA A 69 -3.48 -16.40 -74.29
N LEU A 70 -2.24 -16.66 -73.90
CA LEU A 70 -1.71 -16.27 -72.59
C LEU A 70 -1.62 -14.75 -72.43
N VAL A 71 -1.23 -14.02 -73.47
CA VAL A 71 -1.20 -12.54 -73.46
C VAL A 71 -2.62 -11.99 -73.41
N ALA A 72 -3.55 -12.56 -74.14
CA ALA A 72 -4.97 -12.15 -74.11
C ALA A 72 -5.61 -12.43 -72.73
N LEU A 73 -5.31 -13.57 -72.10
CA LEU A 73 -5.75 -13.89 -70.72
C LEU A 73 -5.08 -12.96 -69.69
N GLY A 74 -3.81 -12.66 -69.85
CA GLY A 74 -3.06 -11.74 -68.99
C GLY A 74 -3.58 -10.30 -69.08
N THR A 75 -3.88 -9.82 -70.31
CA THR A 75 -4.48 -8.49 -70.55
C THR A 75 -5.92 -8.43 -70.05
N ALA A 76 -6.71 -9.47 -70.27
CA ALA A 76 -8.06 -9.57 -69.72
C ALA A 76 -8.06 -9.58 -68.20
N GLY A 77 -7.15 -10.32 -67.57
CA GLY A 77 -6.94 -10.32 -66.14
C GLY A 77 -6.50 -8.97 -65.58
N LEU A 78 -5.58 -8.29 -66.30
CA LEU A 78 -5.12 -6.96 -65.90
C LEU A 78 -6.24 -5.91 -66.06
N VAL A 79 -7.03 -5.95 -67.15
CA VAL A 79 -8.18 -5.09 -67.32
C VAL A 79 -9.23 -5.36 -66.28
N ALA A 80 -9.55 -6.62 -65.96
CA ALA A 80 -10.49 -7.00 -64.93
C ALA A 80 -10.00 -6.50 -63.53
N MET A 81 -8.69 -6.62 -63.25
CA MET A 81 -8.10 -6.11 -62.02
C MET A 81 -8.14 -4.58 -61.94
N LEU A 82 -7.89 -3.87 -63.06
CA LEU A 82 -7.96 -2.41 -63.12
C LEU A 82 -9.40 -1.92 -62.96
N VAL A 83 -10.38 -2.59 -63.60
CA VAL A 83 -11.81 -2.28 -63.47
C VAL A 83 -12.26 -2.60 -62.03
N TYR A 84 -11.85 -3.73 -61.46
CA TYR A 84 -12.15 -4.06 -60.05
C TYR A 84 -11.61 -2.99 -59.10
N ARG A 85 -10.35 -2.54 -59.29
CA ARG A 85 -9.78 -1.43 -58.51
C ARG A 85 -10.54 -0.11 -58.72
N ALA A 86 -10.92 0.21 -59.95
CA ALA A 86 -11.61 1.46 -60.30
C ALA A 86 -13.09 1.48 -59.84
N THR A 87 -13.68 0.31 -59.54
CA THR A 87 -15.05 0.19 -59.02
C THR A 87 -15.07 -0.23 -57.54
N ARG A 88 -13.94 -0.26 -56.88
CA ARG A 88 -13.89 -0.53 -55.43
C ARG A 88 -14.45 0.68 -54.71
N VAL A 89 -15.53 0.49 -53.96
CA VAL A 89 -16.06 1.50 -53.05
C VAL A 89 -15.32 1.36 -51.75
N GLU A 90 -14.76 2.43 -51.24
CA GLU A 90 -14.12 2.51 -49.93
C GLU A 90 -15.14 3.10 -48.94
N VAL A 91 -15.27 2.45 -47.78
CA VAL A 91 -16.09 2.93 -46.67
C VAL A 91 -15.19 3.00 -45.43
N VAL A 92 -15.14 4.17 -44.82
CA VAL A 92 -14.35 4.39 -43.58
C VAL A 92 -15.34 4.49 -42.42
N GLN A 93 -15.20 3.62 -41.47
CA GLN A 93 -16.01 3.60 -40.26
C GLN A 93 -15.28 4.35 -39.12
N HIS A 94 -16.08 5.10 -38.34
CA HIS A 94 -15.67 5.83 -37.14
C HIS A 94 -16.61 5.48 -35.99
N GLY A 95 -16.11 5.55 -34.75
CA GLY A 95 -16.86 5.32 -33.51
C GLY A 95 -16.34 4.14 -32.71
N VAL A 96 -16.08 2.99 -33.34
CA VAL A 96 -15.47 1.83 -32.69
C VAL A 96 -14.42 1.20 -33.62
N GLU A 97 -13.26 0.81 -33.10
CA GLU A 97 -12.22 0.15 -33.90
C GLU A 97 -12.60 -1.33 -34.17
N ASP A 98 -12.22 -1.83 -35.35
CA ASP A 98 -12.45 -3.26 -35.68
C ASP A 98 -11.65 -4.16 -34.70
N GLY A 99 -12.37 -5.10 -34.07
CA GLY A 99 -11.83 -5.97 -33.02
C GLY A 99 -11.68 -5.32 -31.63
N ALA A 100 -12.23 -4.12 -31.42
CA ALA A 100 -12.24 -3.49 -30.10
C ALA A 100 -13.16 -4.20 -29.12
N ALA A 101 -12.86 -4.07 -27.85
CA ALA A 101 -13.82 -4.28 -26.77
C ALA A 101 -14.17 -2.91 -26.17
N ILE A 102 -15.45 -2.67 -25.91
CA ILE A 102 -15.97 -1.42 -25.32
C ILE A 102 -16.83 -1.75 -24.11
N THR A 103 -16.90 -0.83 -23.16
CA THR A 103 -17.75 -0.99 -21.97
C THR A 103 -19.23 -0.82 -22.32
N THR A 104 -20.12 -1.25 -21.41
CA THR A 104 -21.57 -0.97 -21.52
C THR A 104 -21.85 0.53 -21.53
N ASP A 105 -21.12 1.34 -20.76
CA ASP A 105 -21.27 2.81 -20.74
C ASP A 105 -20.90 3.42 -22.11
N GLU A 106 -19.85 2.92 -22.75
CA GLU A 106 -19.46 3.33 -24.10
C GLU A 106 -20.48 2.87 -25.16
N ALA A 107 -21.05 1.68 -24.97
CA ALA A 107 -22.10 1.17 -25.84
C ALA A 107 -23.40 1.99 -25.72
N GLU A 108 -23.75 2.51 -24.54
CA GLU A 108 -24.88 3.44 -24.36
C GLU A 108 -24.67 4.77 -25.11
N ALA A 109 -23.44 5.22 -25.22
CA ALA A 109 -23.06 6.47 -25.89
C ALA A 109 -22.66 6.25 -27.36
N LEU A 110 -22.77 5.04 -27.89
CA LEU A 110 -22.24 4.65 -29.19
C LEU A 110 -22.89 5.43 -30.34
N GLU A 111 -22.06 6.05 -31.15
CA GLU A 111 -22.42 6.63 -32.45
C GLU A 111 -21.44 6.10 -33.49
N LEU A 112 -21.98 5.43 -34.51
CA LEU A 112 -21.21 4.95 -35.65
C LEU A 112 -21.43 5.88 -36.84
N ARG A 113 -20.33 6.31 -37.45
CA ARG A 113 -20.33 7.10 -38.66
C ARG A 113 -19.54 6.37 -39.74
N PHE A 114 -20.13 6.34 -40.94
CA PHE A 114 -19.54 5.75 -42.14
C PHE A 114 -19.36 6.86 -43.19
N ASP A 115 -18.14 7.03 -43.67
CA ASP A 115 -17.80 7.99 -44.72
C ASP A 115 -17.65 7.24 -46.03
N PHE A 116 -18.39 7.69 -47.05
CA PHE A 116 -18.42 7.13 -48.39
C PHE A 116 -17.75 8.08 -49.38
N GLU A 117 -17.34 7.58 -50.54
CA GLU A 117 -16.75 8.40 -51.62
C GLU A 117 -17.76 9.37 -52.26
N SER A 118 -19.08 9.11 -52.19
CA SER A 118 -20.11 9.95 -52.77
C SER A 118 -21.45 9.87 -52.02
N ASP A 119 -22.28 10.89 -52.21
CA ASP A 119 -23.67 10.94 -51.67
C ASP A 119 -24.53 9.77 -52.18
N GLU A 120 -24.33 9.34 -53.44
CA GLU A 120 -25.04 8.23 -54.06
C GLU A 120 -24.72 6.91 -53.39
N HIS A 121 -23.42 6.64 -53.10
CA HIS A 121 -23.02 5.45 -52.36
C HIS A 121 -23.58 5.41 -50.95
N ALA A 122 -23.65 6.55 -50.27
CA ALA A 122 -24.24 6.63 -48.93
C ALA A 122 -25.74 6.38 -48.92
N ALA A 123 -26.45 6.90 -49.97
CA ALA A 123 -27.91 6.77 -50.10
C ALA A 123 -28.34 5.35 -50.46
N ASP A 124 -27.53 4.65 -51.28
CA ASP A 124 -27.84 3.29 -51.76
C ASP A 124 -27.30 2.19 -50.78
N ALA A 125 -26.48 2.57 -49.80
CA ALA A 125 -25.91 1.61 -48.87
C ALA A 125 -26.93 1.05 -47.88
N THR A 126 -26.78 -0.25 -47.56
CA THR A 126 -27.56 -0.92 -46.52
C THR A 126 -26.67 -1.19 -45.33
N LEU A 127 -27.09 -0.74 -44.15
CA LEU A 127 -26.46 -1.04 -42.87
C LEU A 127 -27.15 -2.22 -42.19
N THR A 128 -26.41 -3.19 -41.76
CA THR A 128 -26.90 -4.24 -40.86
C THR A 128 -26.07 -4.30 -39.59
N VAL A 129 -26.72 -4.63 -38.49
CA VAL A 129 -26.12 -4.89 -37.18
C VAL A 129 -26.57 -6.26 -36.72
N ASP A 130 -25.63 -7.16 -36.49
CA ASP A 130 -25.87 -8.56 -36.13
C ASP A 130 -26.77 -9.33 -37.12
N GLY A 131 -26.78 -8.87 -38.38
CA GLY A 131 -27.60 -9.42 -39.47
C GLY A 131 -28.95 -8.76 -39.61
N ASP A 132 -29.38 -7.93 -38.69
CA ASP A 132 -30.63 -7.19 -38.77
C ASP A 132 -30.44 -5.86 -39.55
N VAL A 133 -31.33 -5.58 -40.51
CA VAL A 133 -31.25 -4.37 -41.31
C VAL A 133 -31.70 -3.15 -40.50
N VAL A 134 -30.87 -2.12 -40.50
CA VAL A 134 -31.21 -0.82 -39.92
C VAL A 134 -32.11 -0.07 -40.89
N GLU A 135 -33.40 0.09 -40.54
CA GLU A 135 -34.41 0.63 -41.45
C GLU A 135 -34.21 2.11 -41.81
N GLU A 136 -33.75 2.94 -40.88
CA GLU A 136 -33.58 4.39 -41.08
C GLU A 136 -32.24 4.90 -40.51
N PRO A 137 -31.08 4.56 -41.11
CA PRO A 137 -29.84 5.21 -40.75
C PRO A 137 -29.88 6.69 -41.19
N GLY A 138 -29.34 7.60 -40.39
CA GLY A 138 -29.27 9.01 -40.76
C GLY A 138 -28.25 9.22 -41.89
N VAL A 139 -28.73 9.56 -43.12
CA VAL A 139 -27.84 9.84 -44.24
C VAL A 139 -27.78 11.35 -44.47
N LEU A 140 -26.55 11.91 -44.53
CA LEU A 140 -26.29 13.33 -44.77
C LEU A 140 -25.11 13.51 -45.72
N GLY A 141 -25.40 13.76 -47.00
CA GLY A 141 -24.36 13.81 -48.04
C GLY A 141 -23.63 12.46 -48.12
N PRO A 142 -22.28 12.45 -48.15
CA PRO A 142 -21.50 11.22 -48.24
C PRO A 142 -21.32 10.51 -46.89
N PHE A 143 -22.14 10.83 -45.90
CA PHE A 143 -22.05 10.27 -44.55
C PHE A 143 -23.33 9.50 -44.18
N MET A 144 -23.13 8.36 -43.52
CA MET A 144 -24.19 7.64 -42.84
C MET A 144 -23.86 7.61 -41.34
N VAL A 145 -24.85 7.95 -40.49
CA VAL A 145 -24.70 7.94 -39.04
C VAL A 145 -25.77 7.05 -38.43
N TRP A 146 -25.37 6.20 -37.52
CA TRP A 146 -26.31 5.37 -36.78
C TRP A 146 -25.99 5.42 -35.28
N ARG A 147 -27.07 5.56 -34.51
CA ARG A 147 -27.07 5.41 -33.05
C ARG A 147 -28.03 4.29 -32.71
N PRO A 148 -27.59 3.30 -31.90
CA PRO A 148 -28.49 2.25 -31.44
C PRO A 148 -29.72 2.89 -30.76
N PRO A 149 -30.96 2.46 -31.10
CA PRO A 149 -32.19 2.96 -30.44
C PRO A 149 -32.28 2.48 -28.98
N GLU A 150 -31.66 1.35 -28.65
CA GLU A 150 -31.42 0.80 -27.33
C GLU A 150 -29.94 0.42 -27.20
N PRO A 151 -29.34 0.46 -26.01
CA PRO A 151 -27.95 0.01 -25.82
C PRO A 151 -27.75 -1.41 -26.35
N LEU A 152 -26.63 -1.65 -27.02
CA LEU A 152 -26.26 -2.99 -27.45
C LEU A 152 -26.03 -3.89 -26.23
N ALA A 153 -26.48 -5.14 -26.33
CA ALA A 153 -26.31 -6.12 -25.27
C ALA A 153 -24.83 -6.51 -25.09
N GLU A 154 -24.47 -7.12 -23.94
CA GLU A 154 -23.16 -7.73 -23.80
C GLU A 154 -22.96 -8.87 -24.81
N GLY A 155 -21.77 -8.92 -25.42
CA GLY A 155 -21.39 -9.93 -26.38
C GLY A 155 -20.75 -9.35 -27.65
N ASP A 156 -20.53 -10.24 -28.63
CA ASP A 156 -19.93 -9.89 -29.90
C ASP A 156 -20.96 -9.28 -30.84
N HIS A 157 -20.62 -8.17 -31.46
CA HIS A 157 -21.43 -7.46 -32.43
C HIS A 157 -20.74 -7.35 -33.79
N VAL A 158 -21.48 -7.45 -34.83
CA VAL A 158 -21.00 -7.34 -36.22
C VAL A 158 -21.79 -6.29 -36.96
N ILE A 159 -21.09 -5.31 -37.49
CA ILE A 159 -21.62 -4.27 -38.33
C ILE A 159 -21.22 -4.57 -39.76
N GLU A 160 -22.19 -4.51 -40.69
CA GLU A 160 -21.92 -4.70 -42.09
C GLU A 160 -22.56 -3.57 -42.90
N VAL A 161 -21.77 -2.96 -43.78
CA VAL A 161 -22.26 -1.97 -44.77
C VAL A 161 -22.12 -2.58 -46.15
N THR A 162 -23.24 -2.73 -46.83
CA THR A 162 -23.31 -3.25 -48.17
C THR A 162 -23.64 -2.11 -49.14
N VAL A 163 -22.73 -1.86 -50.11
CA VAL A 163 -22.91 -0.83 -51.14
C VAL A 163 -23.11 -1.53 -52.49
N PRO A 164 -24.27 -1.34 -53.15
CA PRO A 164 -24.53 -1.89 -54.48
C PRO A 164 -23.51 -1.36 -55.50
N ARG A 165 -23.09 -2.22 -56.43
CA ARG A 165 -22.21 -1.84 -57.54
C ARG A 165 -22.79 -2.30 -58.88
N PRO A 166 -22.67 -1.48 -59.94
CA PRO A 166 -23.19 -1.83 -61.23
C PRO A 166 -22.53 -3.06 -61.88
N VAL A 167 -21.29 -3.38 -61.49
CA VAL A 167 -20.51 -4.48 -62.03
C VAL A 167 -19.77 -5.17 -60.89
N PHE A 168 -19.63 -6.48 -60.92
CA PHE A 168 -18.96 -7.34 -59.94
C PHE A 168 -19.69 -7.60 -58.61
N GLY A 169 -20.99 -7.30 -58.51
CA GLY A 169 -21.79 -7.50 -57.29
C GLY A 169 -21.46 -6.47 -56.21
N ASP A 170 -22.09 -6.57 -55.06
CA ASP A 170 -22.06 -5.59 -54.00
C ASP A 170 -20.69 -5.51 -53.31
N SER A 171 -20.33 -4.32 -52.79
CA SER A 171 -19.19 -4.12 -51.91
C SER A 171 -19.63 -4.27 -50.46
N VAL A 172 -19.05 -5.24 -49.76
CA VAL A 172 -19.41 -5.53 -48.37
C VAL A 172 -18.23 -5.16 -47.47
N HIS A 173 -18.50 -4.33 -46.48
CA HIS A 173 -17.54 -3.90 -45.46
C HIS A 173 -18.05 -4.36 -44.10
N ARG A 174 -17.18 -4.99 -43.32
CA ARG A 174 -17.55 -5.59 -42.04
C ARG A 174 -16.60 -5.16 -40.97
N TRP A 175 -17.13 -4.81 -39.82
CA TRP A 175 -16.39 -4.52 -38.57
C TRP A 175 -17.03 -5.34 -37.46
N ALA A 176 -16.20 -5.87 -36.55
CA ALA A 176 -16.66 -6.59 -35.40
C ALA A 176 -16.10 -5.92 -34.12
N PHE A 177 -16.88 -5.94 -33.05
CA PHE A 177 -16.45 -5.48 -31.74
C PHE A 177 -17.22 -6.22 -30.66
N THR A 178 -16.74 -6.15 -29.42
CA THR A 178 -17.38 -6.80 -28.26
C THR A 178 -17.85 -5.75 -27.28
N VAL A 179 -19.07 -5.84 -26.79
CA VAL A 179 -19.55 -5.08 -25.62
C VAL A 179 -19.34 -5.95 -24.40
N ASP A 180 -18.55 -5.44 -23.45
CA ASP A 180 -18.19 -6.15 -22.22
C ASP A 180 -18.37 -5.21 -21.03
N GLY A 181 -19.37 -5.48 -20.19
CA GLY A 181 -19.65 -4.75 -18.95
C GLY A 181 -19.18 -5.48 -17.70
N THR A 182 -18.53 -6.64 -17.85
CA THR A 182 -18.11 -7.48 -16.73
C THR A 182 -16.69 -7.09 -16.27
N PRO A 183 -16.51 -6.54 -15.04
CA PRO A 183 -15.18 -6.23 -14.53
C PRO A 183 -14.31 -7.47 -14.40
N PRO A 184 -12.98 -7.35 -14.61
CA PRO A 184 -12.07 -8.49 -14.57
C PRO A 184 -12.01 -9.12 -13.18
N ALA A 185 -11.99 -10.47 -13.12
CA ALA A 185 -11.85 -11.20 -11.89
C ALA A 185 -10.44 -11.00 -11.29
N VAL A 186 -10.35 -10.76 -9.98
CA VAL A 186 -9.10 -10.70 -9.21
C VAL A 186 -9.22 -11.63 -8.02
N ASP A 187 -8.34 -12.62 -7.94
CA ASP A 187 -8.24 -13.54 -6.81
C ASP A 187 -6.88 -13.35 -6.12
N VAL A 188 -6.92 -12.75 -4.94
CA VAL A 188 -5.77 -12.52 -4.08
C VAL A 188 -6.20 -12.66 -2.62
N PRO A 189 -5.38 -13.28 -1.73
CA PRO A 189 -5.71 -13.34 -0.32
C PRO A 189 -5.75 -11.91 0.26
N SER A 190 -6.68 -11.64 1.17
CA SER A 190 -6.74 -10.34 1.87
C SER A 190 -5.50 -10.06 2.72
N ALA A 191 -4.83 -11.14 3.19
CA ALA A 191 -3.54 -11.10 3.87
C ALA A 191 -2.74 -12.37 3.55
N VAL A 192 -1.42 -12.25 3.51
CA VAL A 192 -0.48 -13.38 3.41
C VAL A 192 0.01 -13.80 4.81
N GLU A 193 0.79 -14.88 4.90
CA GLU A 193 1.41 -15.28 6.16
C GLU A 193 2.33 -14.17 6.70
N PRO A 194 2.32 -13.93 8.03
CA PRO A 194 3.17 -12.94 8.66
C PRO A 194 4.67 -13.22 8.44
N VAL A 195 5.44 -12.17 8.18
CA VAL A 195 6.89 -12.24 8.01
C VAL A 195 7.60 -11.32 9.03
N ASP A 196 8.88 -11.54 9.26
CA ASP A 196 9.67 -10.63 10.10
C ASP A 196 9.91 -9.30 9.37
N MET A 197 10.08 -8.21 10.12
CA MET A 197 10.24 -6.84 9.60
C MET A 197 11.36 -6.71 8.55
N ASP A 198 12.43 -7.46 8.70
CA ASP A 198 13.60 -7.43 7.80
C ASP A 198 13.62 -8.58 6.79
N SER A 199 12.58 -9.41 6.77
CA SER A 199 12.47 -10.54 5.84
C SER A 199 11.83 -10.12 4.51
N PRO A 200 12.25 -10.74 3.38
CA PRO A 200 11.54 -10.59 2.12
C PRO A 200 10.11 -11.09 2.22
N ALA A 201 9.22 -10.45 1.48
CA ALA A 201 7.82 -10.86 1.38
C ALA A 201 7.41 -11.10 -0.07
N GLU A 202 6.45 -12.00 -0.26
CA GLU A 202 5.89 -12.33 -1.57
C GLU A 202 4.37 -12.39 -1.50
N VAL A 203 3.71 -11.78 -2.49
CA VAL A 203 2.27 -11.86 -2.69
C VAL A 203 1.99 -12.45 -4.05
N ALA A 204 1.31 -13.60 -4.09
CA ALA A 204 0.89 -14.25 -5.31
C ALA A 204 -0.64 -14.23 -5.44
N GLY A 205 -1.11 -14.13 -6.68
CA GLY A 205 -2.54 -14.14 -6.99
C GLY A 205 -2.81 -14.40 -8.45
N THR A 206 -4.09 -14.29 -8.83
CA THR A 206 -4.52 -14.39 -10.22
C THR A 206 -5.45 -13.24 -10.58
N VAL A 207 -5.37 -12.84 -11.82
CA VAL A 207 -6.27 -11.89 -12.46
C VAL A 207 -6.78 -12.51 -13.75
N GLU A 208 -7.86 -12.03 -14.30
CA GLU A 208 -8.36 -12.47 -15.61
C GLU A 208 -7.26 -12.43 -16.67
N ALA A 209 -7.18 -13.50 -17.47
CA ALA A 209 -6.17 -13.62 -18.52
C ALA A 209 -6.27 -12.49 -19.56
N GLY A 210 -5.20 -11.75 -19.76
CA GLY A 210 -5.15 -10.61 -20.67
C GLY A 210 -5.54 -9.26 -20.05
N ALA A 211 -6.01 -9.22 -18.81
CA ALA A 211 -6.21 -7.97 -18.09
C ALA A 211 -4.85 -7.36 -17.69
N ARG A 212 -4.80 -6.03 -17.64
CA ARG A 212 -3.69 -5.27 -17.09
C ARG A 212 -3.86 -5.16 -15.59
N LEU A 213 -2.79 -5.46 -14.82
CA LEU A 213 -2.77 -5.32 -13.37
C LEU A 213 -1.79 -4.23 -12.96
N THR A 214 -2.18 -3.41 -11.99
CA THR A 214 -1.28 -2.48 -11.31
C THR A 214 -1.30 -2.73 -9.80
N ALA A 215 -0.15 -2.52 -9.14
CA ALA A 215 -0.01 -2.52 -7.70
C ALA A 215 0.51 -1.14 -7.27
N ASP A 216 -0.22 -0.43 -6.41
CA ASP A 216 0.06 0.96 -6.01
C ASP A 216 0.31 1.90 -7.21
N GLY A 217 -0.34 1.61 -8.35
CA GLY A 217 -0.21 2.37 -9.59
C GLY A 217 0.93 1.96 -10.52
N GLU A 218 1.80 1.03 -10.12
CA GLU A 218 2.88 0.49 -10.95
C GLU A 218 2.44 -0.79 -11.65
N ASP A 219 2.84 -0.98 -12.91
CA ASP A 219 2.47 -2.16 -13.71
C ASP A 219 3.06 -3.45 -13.13
N VAL A 220 2.25 -4.49 -13.05
CA VAL A 220 2.60 -5.84 -12.59
C VAL A 220 2.70 -6.78 -13.78
N GLU A 221 3.76 -7.59 -13.82
CA GLU A 221 3.88 -8.65 -14.84
C GLU A 221 2.88 -9.78 -14.52
N VAL A 222 2.00 -10.06 -15.50
CA VAL A 222 1.00 -11.13 -15.45
C VAL A 222 1.32 -12.13 -16.55
N ASP A 223 1.28 -13.43 -16.24
CA ASP A 223 1.51 -14.49 -17.24
C ASP A 223 0.25 -14.76 -18.10
N ASP A 224 0.41 -15.56 -19.17
CA ASP A 224 -0.68 -15.90 -20.11
C ASP A 224 -1.89 -16.60 -19.43
N ARG A 225 -1.73 -17.05 -18.18
CA ARG A 225 -2.79 -17.68 -17.38
C ARG A 225 -3.36 -16.76 -16.30
N GLY A 226 -3.00 -15.48 -16.34
CA GLY A 226 -3.44 -14.49 -15.37
C GLY A 226 -2.72 -14.55 -14.03
N ARG A 227 -1.65 -15.30 -13.84
CA ARG A 227 -0.92 -15.40 -12.57
C ARG A 227 0.10 -14.27 -12.45
N PHE A 228 0.20 -13.73 -11.25
CA PHE A 228 1.20 -12.71 -10.90
C PHE A 228 1.87 -13.00 -9.56
N THR A 229 3.02 -12.38 -9.34
CA THR A 229 3.77 -12.42 -8.08
C THR A 229 4.43 -11.07 -7.85
N LEU A 230 4.19 -10.51 -6.67
CA LEU A 230 4.82 -9.28 -6.18
C LEU A 230 5.89 -9.67 -5.16
N GLY A 231 7.14 -9.29 -5.40
CA GLY A 231 8.26 -9.51 -4.49
C GLY A 231 8.70 -8.21 -3.84
N PHE A 232 8.92 -8.24 -2.52
CA PHE A 232 9.38 -7.12 -1.72
C PHE A 232 10.65 -7.52 -0.96
N ASP A 233 11.66 -6.67 -0.94
CA ASP A 233 12.87 -6.89 -0.13
C ASP A 233 12.57 -6.81 1.38
N ARG A 234 11.50 -6.08 1.75
CA ARG A 234 10.91 -5.94 3.09
C ARG A 234 9.40 -5.84 2.98
N PRO A 235 8.64 -6.24 4.02
CA PRO A 235 7.19 -6.13 4.00
C PRO A 235 6.75 -4.67 3.78
N PRO A 236 5.74 -4.46 2.92
CA PRO A 236 5.17 -3.13 2.69
C PRO A 236 4.65 -2.50 3.98
N ALA A 237 4.70 -1.17 4.05
CA ALA A 237 4.27 -0.41 5.22
C ALA A 237 2.75 -0.35 5.40
N GLY A 238 1.99 -0.70 4.39
CA GLY A 238 0.52 -0.66 4.40
C GLY A 238 -0.08 -1.65 3.41
N PRO A 239 -1.41 -1.63 3.26
CA PRO A 239 -2.08 -2.43 2.24
C PRO A 239 -1.57 -2.08 0.84
N ILE A 240 -1.31 -3.11 0.04
CA ILE A 240 -0.99 -2.99 -1.38
C ILE A 240 -2.32 -2.85 -2.13
N ALA A 241 -2.50 -1.74 -2.83
CA ALA A 241 -3.68 -1.53 -3.65
C ALA A 241 -3.49 -2.14 -5.04
N LEU A 242 -4.38 -3.06 -5.41
CA LEU A 242 -4.40 -3.70 -6.73
C LEU A 242 -5.55 -3.13 -7.56
N GLU A 243 -5.27 -2.78 -8.82
CA GLU A 243 -6.30 -2.42 -9.79
C GLU A 243 -6.08 -3.23 -11.07
N ALA A 244 -7.07 -4.05 -11.43
CA ALA A 244 -7.11 -4.78 -12.69
C ALA A 244 -8.00 -4.03 -13.69
N THR A 245 -7.57 -3.99 -14.94
CA THR A 245 -8.32 -3.40 -16.05
C THR A 245 -8.33 -4.38 -17.20
N ASP A 246 -9.51 -4.75 -17.72
CA ASP A 246 -9.67 -5.62 -18.89
C ASP A 246 -9.45 -4.89 -20.22
N ARG A 247 -9.72 -5.58 -21.32
CA ARG A 247 -9.57 -5.03 -22.68
C ARG A 247 -10.64 -3.99 -23.04
N ALA A 248 -11.82 -4.07 -22.42
CA ALA A 248 -12.89 -3.09 -22.60
C ALA A 248 -12.68 -1.83 -21.76
N GLY A 249 -11.89 -1.91 -20.66
CA GLY A 249 -11.63 -0.81 -19.75
C GLY A 249 -12.36 -0.94 -18.42
N ASN A 250 -13.11 -2.05 -18.17
CA ASN A 250 -13.72 -2.30 -16.87
C ASN A 250 -12.66 -2.54 -15.80
N ARG A 251 -12.96 -2.18 -14.56
CA ARG A 251 -11.98 -2.18 -13.47
C ARG A 251 -12.45 -2.93 -12.24
N THR A 252 -11.54 -3.71 -11.67
CA THR A 252 -11.70 -4.32 -10.34
C THR A 252 -10.59 -3.85 -9.43
N ARG A 253 -10.95 -3.52 -8.18
CA ARG A 253 -10.00 -3.15 -7.13
C ARG A 253 -9.98 -4.19 -6.02
N ALA A 254 -8.77 -4.53 -5.59
CA ALA A 254 -8.52 -5.39 -4.45
C ALA A 254 -7.41 -4.79 -3.59
N SER A 255 -7.22 -5.32 -2.39
CA SER A 255 -6.06 -4.97 -1.56
C SER A 255 -5.59 -6.18 -0.79
N VAL A 256 -4.28 -6.25 -0.56
CA VAL A 256 -3.64 -7.30 0.22
C VAL A 256 -2.71 -6.69 1.25
N VAL A 257 -2.69 -7.27 2.45
CA VAL A 257 -1.81 -6.86 3.54
C VAL A 257 -0.73 -7.92 3.71
N VAL A 258 0.52 -7.47 3.94
CA VAL A 258 1.62 -8.31 4.41
C VAL A 258 1.80 -8.05 5.90
N PRO A 259 1.26 -8.91 6.78
CA PRO A 259 1.41 -8.75 8.21
C PRO A 259 2.88 -8.92 8.62
N VAL A 260 3.28 -8.24 9.70
CA VAL A 260 4.61 -8.39 10.27
C VAL A 260 4.51 -9.03 11.64
N THR A 261 5.33 -10.05 11.88
CA THR A 261 5.46 -10.68 13.19
C THR A 261 6.09 -9.70 14.18
N TYR A 262 5.42 -9.44 15.29
CA TYR A 262 6.00 -8.66 16.38
C TYR A 262 6.83 -9.59 17.29
N PRO A 263 8.13 -9.33 17.50
CA PRO A 263 9.03 -10.32 18.11
C PRO A 263 8.79 -10.54 19.60
N GLY A 264 8.16 -9.63 20.28
CA GLY A 264 7.90 -9.76 21.71
C GLY A 264 8.27 -8.51 22.48
N LEU A 265 7.80 -8.44 23.73
CA LEU A 265 8.00 -7.28 24.58
C LEU A 265 7.84 -7.69 26.06
N ARG A 266 8.94 -7.94 26.74
CA ARG A 266 9.00 -8.00 28.21
C ARG A 266 9.89 -6.87 28.67
N ALA A 267 9.30 -5.74 29.01
CA ALA A 267 10.03 -4.49 29.18
C ALA A 267 9.88 -3.89 30.56
N VAL A 268 10.83 -3.03 30.91
CA VAL A 268 10.71 -2.07 31.99
C VAL A 268 10.90 -0.65 31.46
N HIS A 269 10.18 0.30 32.05
CA HIS A 269 10.28 1.72 31.72
C HIS A 269 11.48 2.39 32.39
N VAL A 270 12.16 3.27 31.67
CA VAL A 270 13.28 4.06 32.21
C VAL A 270 13.11 5.51 31.78
N THR A 271 12.99 6.42 32.74
CA THR A 271 13.00 7.84 32.42
C THR A 271 14.37 8.30 31.91
N ALA A 272 14.39 9.36 31.10
CA ALA A 272 15.66 9.93 30.61
C ALA A 272 16.64 10.29 31.73
N ALA A 273 16.15 10.87 32.82
CA ALA A 273 16.94 11.22 34.00
C ALA A 273 17.46 9.96 34.72
N ALA A 274 16.66 8.90 34.83
CA ALA A 274 17.08 7.65 35.46
C ALA A 274 18.15 6.93 34.63
N TRP A 275 18.07 6.99 33.29
CA TRP A 275 19.12 6.41 32.44
C TRP A 275 20.48 7.08 32.66
N SER A 276 20.52 8.37 32.96
CA SER A 276 21.78 9.08 33.30
C SER A 276 22.38 8.67 34.65
N SER A 277 21.60 8.10 35.56
CA SER A 277 22.06 7.54 36.83
C SER A 277 22.65 6.15 36.63
N SER A 278 23.96 5.99 36.85
CA SER A 278 24.60 4.67 36.73
C SER A 278 23.94 3.61 37.61
N GLN A 279 23.55 3.97 38.86
CA GLN A 279 22.90 3.03 39.77
C GLN A 279 21.59 2.49 39.23
N LEU A 280 20.71 3.36 38.67
CA LEU A 280 19.41 2.96 38.17
C LEU A 280 19.58 2.22 36.84
N ARG A 281 20.40 2.74 35.93
CA ARG A 281 20.73 2.10 34.65
C ARG A 281 21.29 0.69 34.85
N ASP A 282 22.27 0.51 35.75
CA ASP A 282 22.87 -0.79 36.01
C ASP A 282 21.85 -1.76 36.64
N GLY A 283 20.88 -1.25 37.41
CA GLY A 283 19.76 -2.04 37.93
C GLY A 283 18.90 -2.60 36.80
N VAL A 284 18.54 -1.78 35.80
CA VAL A 284 17.78 -2.18 34.62
C VAL A 284 18.58 -3.16 33.75
N LEU A 285 19.85 -2.84 33.45
CA LEU A 285 20.69 -3.69 32.62
C LEU A 285 20.93 -5.08 33.26
N ARG A 286 20.93 -5.17 34.60
CA ARG A 286 20.98 -6.45 35.30
C ARG A 286 19.75 -7.32 35.02
N LEU A 287 18.55 -6.75 34.89
CA LEU A 287 17.35 -7.52 34.52
C LEU A 287 17.47 -8.12 33.11
N VAL A 288 18.13 -7.39 32.20
CA VAL A 288 18.49 -7.90 30.87
C VAL A 288 19.49 -9.03 30.96
N ASP A 289 20.60 -8.81 31.70
CA ASP A 289 21.68 -9.80 31.87
C ASP A 289 21.19 -11.09 32.56
N GLU A 290 20.17 -10.99 33.44
CA GLU A 290 19.50 -12.14 34.06
C GLU A 290 18.45 -12.80 33.19
N GLY A 291 18.20 -12.28 31.96
CA GLY A 291 17.18 -12.80 31.05
C GLY A 291 15.74 -12.62 31.52
N ARG A 292 15.48 -11.69 32.46
CA ARG A 292 14.12 -11.42 32.97
C ARG A 292 13.31 -10.55 32.03
N ILE A 293 13.98 -9.66 31.31
CA ILE A 293 13.43 -8.80 30.27
C ILE A 293 14.24 -8.94 28.99
N ASP A 294 13.60 -8.75 27.87
CA ASP A 294 14.18 -8.76 26.52
C ASP A 294 14.19 -7.37 25.87
N THR A 295 13.64 -6.38 26.57
CA THR A 295 13.41 -5.04 26.04
C THR A 295 13.57 -3.98 27.12
N VAL A 296 14.18 -2.84 26.77
CA VAL A 296 14.23 -1.65 27.62
C VAL A 296 13.44 -0.53 26.95
N GLN A 297 12.45 -0.01 27.67
CA GLN A 297 11.70 1.15 27.20
C GLN A 297 12.24 2.41 27.84
N ILE A 298 12.75 3.34 27.00
CA ILE A 298 13.35 4.60 27.44
C ILE A 298 12.51 5.81 26.99
N ASP A 299 12.40 6.83 27.85
CA ASP A 299 11.72 8.07 27.47
C ASP A 299 12.55 8.87 26.45
N LEU A 300 11.97 9.09 25.28
CA LEU A 300 12.45 10.06 24.28
C LEU A 300 11.83 11.44 24.55
N LYS A 301 10.51 11.49 24.75
CA LYS A 301 9.78 12.69 25.17
C LYS A 301 8.79 12.31 26.27
N ASP A 302 8.92 12.92 27.43
CA ASP A 302 8.08 12.65 28.59
C ASP A 302 6.75 13.45 28.57
N ASP A 303 5.93 13.25 29.59
CA ASP A 303 4.60 13.90 29.74
C ASP A 303 4.67 15.35 30.22
N THR A 304 5.87 15.91 30.40
CA THR A 304 6.11 17.36 30.54
C THR A 304 6.41 18.02 29.19
N GLY A 305 6.62 17.23 28.13
CA GLY A 305 7.06 17.67 26.83
C GLY A 305 8.57 17.80 26.70
N THR A 306 9.34 17.31 27.70
CA THR A 306 10.80 17.33 27.67
C THR A 306 11.34 16.22 26.78
N VAL A 307 12.17 16.58 25.81
CA VAL A 307 12.95 15.65 25.00
C VAL A 307 14.27 15.37 25.73
N GLY A 308 14.41 14.15 26.25
CA GLY A 308 15.45 13.78 27.23
C GLY A 308 16.79 13.36 26.64
N TYR A 309 16.95 13.33 25.33
CA TYR A 309 18.20 12.97 24.64
C TYR A 309 18.71 14.14 23.78
N ASP A 310 19.88 13.99 23.17
CA ASP A 310 20.57 15.00 22.36
C ASP A 310 19.89 15.23 20.98
N SER A 311 18.57 15.48 20.97
CA SER A 311 17.75 15.68 19.77
C SER A 311 18.19 16.88 18.95
N ARG A 312 18.10 16.74 17.62
CA ARG A 312 18.34 17.78 16.63
C ARG A 312 17.05 18.19 15.89
N VAL A 313 15.91 17.72 16.35
CA VAL A 313 14.60 18.08 15.75
C VAL A 313 14.41 19.60 15.87
N PRO A 314 14.26 20.33 14.75
CA PRO A 314 14.24 21.80 14.75
C PRO A 314 13.16 22.37 15.66
N ARG A 315 11.95 21.78 15.65
CA ARG A 315 10.85 22.28 16.50
C ARG A 315 11.11 22.04 17.98
N ALA A 316 11.73 20.92 18.36
CA ALA A 316 12.12 20.63 19.74
C ALA A 316 13.13 21.67 20.28
N LEU A 317 14.10 22.04 19.45
CA LEU A 317 15.08 23.08 19.77
C LEU A 317 14.44 24.46 19.85
N GLU A 318 13.57 24.81 18.90
CA GLU A 318 12.87 26.09 18.84
C GLU A 318 12.03 26.37 20.09
N ILE A 319 11.27 25.37 20.57
CA ILE A 319 10.41 25.50 21.74
C ILE A 319 11.13 25.25 23.07
N GLY A 320 12.45 24.97 23.04
CA GLY A 320 13.25 24.73 24.22
C GLY A 320 12.94 23.39 24.93
N ALA A 321 12.40 22.40 24.19
CA ALA A 321 12.04 21.11 24.75
C ALA A 321 13.23 20.19 25.03
N VAL A 322 14.38 20.42 24.38
CA VAL A 322 15.54 19.53 24.48
C VAL A 322 16.32 19.78 25.78
N THR A 323 16.31 18.78 26.65
CA THR A 323 17.12 18.76 27.89
C THR A 323 17.85 17.40 27.93
N PRO A 324 19.03 17.30 27.31
CA PRO A 324 19.69 16.03 27.13
C PRO A 324 20.24 15.49 28.44
N HIS A 325 19.75 14.34 28.86
CA HIS A 325 20.26 13.54 29.98
C HIS A 325 21.19 12.43 29.50
N TYR A 326 21.08 12.00 28.26
CA TYR A 326 21.85 10.91 27.68
C TYR A 326 22.06 11.08 26.17
N ASP A 327 23.07 10.40 25.63
CA ASP A 327 23.25 10.18 24.19
C ASP A 327 22.41 8.98 23.76
N LEU A 328 21.50 9.18 22.80
CA LEU A 328 20.57 8.13 22.39
C LEU A 328 21.30 6.96 21.70
N ALA A 329 22.26 7.25 20.83
CA ALA A 329 22.96 6.20 20.10
C ALA A 329 23.84 5.32 21.05
N GLU A 330 24.45 5.93 22.08
CA GLU A 330 25.18 5.21 23.12
C GLU A 330 24.23 4.35 23.96
N ALA A 331 23.05 4.86 24.30
CA ALA A 331 22.05 4.12 25.07
C ALA A 331 21.55 2.89 24.28
N VAL A 332 21.19 3.08 23.01
CA VAL A 332 20.78 1.99 22.11
C VAL A 332 21.88 0.93 22.04
N ALA A 333 23.11 1.32 21.69
CA ALA A 333 24.23 0.38 21.60
C ALA A 333 24.50 -0.37 22.91
N THR A 334 24.31 0.28 24.07
CA THR A 334 24.50 -0.33 25.40
C THR A 334 23.48 -1.45 25.67
N ILE A 335 22.24 -1.26 25.22
CA ILE A 335 21.14 -2.22 25.39
C ILE A 335 21.27 -3.36 24.37
N GLU A 336 21.49 -3.04 23.10
CA GLU A 336 21.63 -4.02 22.02
C GLU A 336 22.81 -4.98 22.21
N GLN A 337 23.93 -4.49 22.74
CA GLN A 337 25.11 -5.34 23.08
C GLN A 337 24.77 -6.46 24.08
N ARG A 338 23.66 -6.35 24.82
CA ARG A 338 23.16 -7.38 25.74
C ARG A 338 22.06 -8.24 25.13
N GLY A 339 21.77 -8.05 23.82
CA GLY A 339 20.73 -8.79 23.10
C GLY A 339 19.32 -8.33 23.42
N ALA A 340 19.14 -7.15 24.02
CA ALA A 340 17.82 -6.58 24.28
C ALA A 340 17.45 -5.51 23.24
N ARG A 341 16.15 -5.33 23.02
CA ARG A 341 15.57 -4.33 22.13
C ARG A 341 15.34 -3.01 22.86
N VAL A 342 15.19 -1.94 22.06
CA VAL A 342 14.95 -0.59 22.56
C VAL A 342 13.61 -0.07 22.11
N VAL A 343 12.73 0.24 23.05
CA VAL A 343 11.47 0.96 22.81
C VAL A 343 11.63 2.41 23.21
N GLY A 344 11.40 3.33 22.28
CA GLY A 344 11.37 4.76 22.55
C GLY A 344 9.94 5.23 22.89
N ARG A 345 9.70 5.69 24.13
CA ARG A 345 8.39 6.24 24.52
C ARG A 345 8.32 7.72 24.20
N ILE A 346 7.19 8.13 23.61
CA ILE A 346 6.86 9.51 23.30
C ILE A 346 5.46 9.81 23.87
N ALA A 347 5.36 10.70 24.85
CA ALA A 347 4.09 11.30 25.25
C ALA A 347 3.66 12.26 24.14
N ALA A 348 2.69 11.83 23.32
CA ALA A 348 2.41 12.49 22.05
C ALA A 348 1.75 13.87 22.24
N PHE A 349 0.59 13.91 22.90
CA PHE A 349 -0.22 15.12 22.96
C PHE A 349 -0.28 15.77 24.34
N ARG A 350 0.05 15.07 25.42
CA ARG A 350 0.29 15.69 26.71
C ARG A 350 1.68 16.34 26.67
N ASP A 351 1.71 17.65 26.43
CA ASP A 351 2.95 18.38 26.11
C ASP A 351 2.86 19.83 26.62
N PRO A 352 3.03 20.05 27.93
CA PRO A 352 3.05 21.38 28.51
C PRO A 352 4.10 22.32 27.90
N THR A 353 5.26 21.80 27.51
CA THR A 353 6.33 22.60 26.91
C THR A 353 5.92 23.18 25.57
N LEU A 354 5.38 22.38 24.66
CA LEU A 354 4.86 22.84 23.37
C LEU A 354 3.68 23.79 23.58
N VAL A 355 2.74 23.44 24.47
CA VAL A 355 1.56 24.25 24.75
C VAL A 355 1.94 25.66 25.19
N GLN A 356 2.86 25.80 26.15
CA GLN A 356 3.31 27.09 26.65
C GLN A 356 4.04 27.90 25.56
N ALA A 357 4.93 27.25 24.81
CA ALA A 357 5.66 27.91 23.73
C ALA A 357 4.73 28.36 22.60
N ALA A 358 3.81 27.50 22.15
CA ALA A 358 2.86 27.81 21.10
C ALA A 358 1.89 28.93 21.52
N TRP A 359 1.39 28.87 22.76
CA TRP A 359 0.51 29.91 23.28
C TRP A 359 1.21 31.27 23.36
N ALA A 360 2.43 31.32 23.88
CA ALA A 360 3.23 32.56 23.96
C ALA A 360 3.56 33.12 22.57
N ALA A 361 3.71 32.27 21.57
CA ALA A 361 3.95 32.66 20.17
C ALA A 361 2.66 33.04 19.39
N GLY A 362 1.47 32.97 20.01
CA GLY A 362 0.19 33.19 19.35
C GLY A 362 -0.27 32.06 18.40
N GLN A 363 0.39 30.92 18.42
CA GLN A 363 0.07 29.71 17.63
C GLN A 363 -1.01 28.88 18.34
N THR A 364 -2.15 29.50 18.64
CA THR A 364 -3.20 28.95 19.50
C THR A 364 -3.94 27.75 18.89
N ASP A 365 -3.84 27.55 17.58
CA ASP A 365 -4.34 26.40 16.84
C ASP A 365 -3.59 25.09 17.18
N GLN A 366 -2.40 25.18 17.77
CA GLN A 366 -1.60 24.04 18.22
C GLN A 366 -1.96 23.57 19.65
N VAL A 367 -2.91 24.22 20.31
CA VAL A 367 -3.21 24.04 21.73
C VAL A 367 -4.67 23.62 21.93
N VAL A 368 -4.90 22.61 22.76
CA VAL A 368 -6.24 22.32 23.29
C VAL A 368 -6.62 23.39 24.30
N GLN A 369 -7.76 24.04 24.10
CA GLN A 369 -8.16 25.25 24.79
C GLN A 369 -9.34 25.02 25.74
N SER A 370 -9.46 25.87 26.73
CA SER A 370 -10.66 26.00 27.54
C SER A 370 -11.69 26.93 26.87
N VAL A 371 -12.96 26.62 26.98
CA VAL A 371 -14.06 27.56 26.55
C VAL A 371 -14.00 28.91 27.24
N ARG A 372 -13.28 29.02 28.35
CA ARG A 372 -13.06 30.28 29.07
C ARG A 372 -11.89 31.11 28.51
N GLY A 373 -11.23 30.62 27.47
CA GLY A 373 -9.99 31.13 26.93
C GLY A 373 -8.76 30.55 27.63
N GLY A 374 -7.62 30.54 26.94
CA GLY A 374 -6.38 29.96 27.42
C GLY A 374 -6.25 28.45 27.16
N PRO A 375 -5.08 27.88 27.45
CA PRO A 375 -4.87 26.43 27.42
C PRO A 375 -5.80 25.70 28.39
N TYR A 376 -6.19 24.47 28.04
CA TYR A 376 -6.94 23.60 28.95
C TYR A 376 -5.99 22.93 29.95
N GLU A 377 -6.15 23.21 31.24
CA GLU A 377 -5.20 22.82 32.29
C GLU A 377 -5.76 21.79 33.29
N ALA A 378 -7.09 21.54 33.29
CA ALA A 378 -7.75 20.79 34.35
C ALA A 378 -7.25 19.34 34.53
N THR A 379 -6.79 18.69 33.47
CA THR A 379 -6.24 17.32 33.49
C THR A 379 -4.88 17.21 32.82
N GLY A 380 -4.17 18.33 32.72
CA GLY A 380 -2.88 18.48 32.04
C GLY A 380 -3.00 19.33 30.77
N MET A 381 -1.89 19.90 30.35
CA MET A 381 -1.81 20.69 29.11
C MET A 381 -1.60 19.76 27.92
N PHE A 382 -2.54 19.83 26.98
CA PHE A 382 -2.50 19.01 25.76
C PHE A 382 -2.28 19.88 24.52
N SER A 383 -1.35 19.49 23.69
CA SER A 383 -1.22 19.97 22.32
C SER A 383 -2.36 19.42 21.45
N ASN A 384 -2.71 20.14 20.40
CA ASN A 384 -3.84 19.82 19.56
C ASN A 384 -3.53 18.67 18.55
N PRO A 385 -4.12 17.47 18.68
CA PRO A 385 -3.89 16.35 17.75
C PRO A 385 -4.48 16.60 16.35
N ALA A 386 -5.37 17.57 16.18
CA ALA A 386 -5.87 17.98 14.87
C ALA A 386 -4.89 18.86 14.10
N SER A 387 -3.90 19.47 14.79
CA SER A 387 -2.89 20.32 14.15
C SER A 387 -1.82 19.49 13.41
N PRO A 388 -1.65 19.70 12.09
CA PRO A 388 -0.59 19.02 11.33
C PRO A 388 0.83 19.32 11.86
N VAL A 389 1.03 20.51 12.41
CA VAL A 389 2.32 20.93 12.99
C VAL A 389 2.66 20.09 14.23
N VAL A 390 1.67 19.86 15.10
CA VAL A 390 1.83 19.05 16.32
C VAL A 390 2.10 17.60 15.96
N ARG A 391 1.35 17.04 15.00
CA ARG A 391 1.58 15.68 14.50
C ARG A 391 3.00 15.53 13.94
N ARG A 392 3.39 16.45 13.06
CA ARG A 392 4.71 16.41 12.44
C ARG A 392 5.83 16.50 13.45
N TYR A 393 5.71 17.35 14.48
CA TYR A 393 6.67 17.46 15.56
C TYR A 393 6.92 16.13 16.28
N ASN A 394 5.84 15.43 16.67
CA ASN A 394 5.95 14.12 17.31
C ASN A 394 6.58 13.08 16.37
N LEU A 395 6.18 13.09 15.11
CA LEU A 395 6.71 12.17 14.10
C LEU A 395 8.19 12.43 13.82
N ASP A 396 8.64 13.67 13.80
CA ASP A 396 10.06 14.01 13.59
C ASP A 396 10.94 13.48 14.72
N ILE A 397 10.48 13.54 15.98
CA ILE A 397 11.18 12.93 17.14
C ILE A 397 11.26 11.41 16.96
N ALA A 398 10.15 10.76 16.58
CA ALA A 398 10.11 9.33 16.36
C ALA A 398 11.07 8.87 15.25
N LEU A 399 11.01 9.54 14.10
CA LEU A 399 11.88 9.21 12.96
C LEU A 399 13.36 9.49 13.22
N GLU A 400 13.69 10.52 14.00
CA GLU A 400 15.05 10.76 14.45
C GLU A 400 15.53 9.62 15.35
N ALA A 401 14.72 9.19 16.31
CA ALA A 401 15.06 8.10 17.22
C ALA A 401 15.28 6.77 16.48
N VAL A 402 14.39 6.43 15.56
CA VAL A 402 14.54 5.23 14.70
C VAL A 402 15.82 5.32 13.85
N SER A 403 16.16 6.50 13.34
CA SER A 403 17.42 6.67 12.59
C SER A 403 18.69 6.47 13.42
N ARG A 404 18.56 6.46 14.75
CA ARG A 404 19.63 6.20 15.72
C ARG A 404 19.56 4.80 16.34
N GLY A 405 18.71 3.90 15.78
CA GLY A 405 18.67 2.48 16.15
C GLY A 405 17.56 2.09 17.12
N VAL A 406 16.60 2.96 17.44
CA VAL A 406 15.43 2.58 18.24
C VAL A 406 14.54 1.63 17.41
N ASP A 407 14.22 0.45 17.95
CA ASP A 407 13.46 -0.59 17.27
C ASP A 407 11.96 -0.29 17.17
N ASP A 408 11.39 0.27 18.25
CA ASP A 408 9.96 0.53 18.39
C ASP A 408 9.72 1.95 18.88
N ILE A 409 8.61 2.54 18.45
CA ILE A 409 8.07 3.76 19.06
C ILE A 409 6.78 3.41 19.79
N LEU A 410 6.74 3.68 21.10
CA LEU A 410 5.54 3.57 21.92
C LEU A 410 4.93 4.96 22.13
N TRP A 411 3.80 5.19 21.49
CA TRP A 411 3.02 6.40 21.68
C TRP A 411 2.24 6.35 22.98
N ASP A 412 2.51 7.27 23.89
CA ASP A 412 1.75 7.48 25.11
C ASP A 412 0.98 8.79 25.06
N ASP A 413 -0.03 8.95 25.88
CA ASP A 413 -0.95 10.12 25.89
C ASP A 413 -1.46 10.51 24.48
N VAL A 414 -1.68 9.51 23.61
CA VAL A 414 -2.31 9.68 22.29
C VAL A 414 -3.81 9.76 22.47
N ARG A 415 -4.25 10.92 22.92
CA ARG A 415 -5.66 11.17 23.28
C ARG A 415 -5.91 12.66 23.47
N LEU A 416 -7.16 13.03 23.57
CA LEU A 416 -7.58 14.32 24.12
C LEU A 416 -7.56 14.30 25.66
N PRO A 417 -7.53 15.46 26.32
CA PRO A 417 -7.68 15.51 27.76
C PRO A 417 -9.04 14.94 28.21
N THR A 418 -9.05 14.33 29.39
CA THR A 418 -10.30 13.95 30.05
C THR A 418 -10.97 15.18 30.65
N GLY A 419 -12.27 15.32 30.49
CA GLY A 419 -13.03 16.43 31.02
C GLY A 419 -14.45 16.46 30.45
N GLU A 420 -15.24 17.41 30.90
CA GLU A 420 -16.57 17.63 30.32
C GLU A 420 -16.41 18.21 28.92
N PRO A 421 -16.99 17.60 27.87
CA PRO A 421 -16.82 18.02 26.48
C PRO A 421 -17.11 19.51 26.25
N ASP A 422 -18.10 20.05 26.96
CA ASP A 422 -18.51 21.45 26.84
C ASP A 422 -17.48 22.45 27.39
N THR A 423 -16.43 21.96 28.05
CA THR A 423 -15.36 22.81 28.62
C THR A 423 -14.10 22.85 27.77
N ILE A 424 -14.03 22.02 26.74
CA ILE A 424 -12.84 21.79 25.90
C ILE A 424 -13.09 22.29 24.47
N VAL A 425 -12.14 23.04 23.94
CA VAL A 425 -12.11 23.49 22.55
C VAL A 425 -10.87 22.94 21.87
N VAL A 426 -11.06 22.21 20.79
CA VAL A 426 -9.97 21.70 19.94
C VAL A 426 -10.04 22.43 18.59
N PRO A 427 -9.18 23.42 18.34
CA PRO A 427 -9.21 24.20 17.10
C PRO A 427 -9.05 23.30 15.86
N GLY A 428 -9.90 23.53 14.85
CA GLY A 428 -9.84 22.77 13.60
C GLY A 428 -10.32 21.31 13.68
N LEU A 429 -10.91 20.90 14.81
CA LEU A 429 -11.50 19.57 14.94
C LEU A 429 -12.76 19.47 14.06
N SER A 430 -12.64 18.86 12.89
CA SER A 430 -13.74 18.67 11.93
C SER A 430 -14.26 17.22 11.87
N ALA A 431 -13.64 16.32 12.63
CA ALA A 431 -13.97 14.91 12.71
C ALA A 431 -14.09 14.47 14.18
N SER A 432 -14.50 13.24 14.45
CA SER A 432 -14.55 12.73 15.82
C SER A 432 -13.14 12.66 16.45
N PRO A 433 -13.02 12.75 17.80
CA PRO A 433 -11.73 12.52 18.47
C PRO A 433 -11.06 11.20 18.05
N ALA A 434 -11.84 10.13 17.87
CA ALA A 434 -11.34 8.84 17.43
C ALA A 434 -10.79 8.88 15.99
N ASP A 435 -11.41 9.63 15.08
CA ASP A 435 -10.89 9.81 13.71
C ASP A 435 -9.53 10.52 13.71
N VAL A 436 -9.42 11.57 14.53
CA VAL A 436 -8.19 12.38 14.62
C VAL A 436 -7.04 11.58 15.18
N VAL A 437 -7.26 10.86 16.29
CA VAL A 437 -6.24 9.99 16.91
C VAL A 437 -5.87 8.84 15.99
N THR A 438 -6.85 8.15 15.42
CA THR A 438 -6.59 7.02 14.51
C THR A 438 -5.87 7.48 13.24
N GLY A 439 -6.23 8.65 12.71
CA GLY A 439 -5.54 9.24 11.56
C GLY A 439 -4.07 9.55 11.83
N PHE A 440 -3.73 10.06 13.03
CA PHE A 440 -2.33 10.21 13.44
C PHE A 440 -1.61 8.87 13.54
N LEU A 441 -2.23 7.87 14.15
CA LEU A 441 -1.64 6.52 14.29
C LEU A 441 -1.41 5.86 12.94
N ALA A 442 -2.32 6.01 11.99
CA ALA A 442 -2.15 5.47 10.64
C ALA A 442 -0.97 6.14 9.90
N GLU A 443 -0.86 7.48 9.98
CA GLU A 443 0.25 8.24 9.43
C GLU A 443 1.59 7.81 10.05
N ALA A 444 1.64 7.72 11.37
CA ALA A 444 2.83 7.35 12.12
C ALA A 444 3.24 5.89 11.84
N HIS A 445 2.28 4.94 11.82
CA HIS A 445 2.54 3.54 11.52
C HIS A 445 3.17 3.36 10.14
N SER A 446 2.59 4.00 9.12
CA SER A 446 3.16 3.98 7.78
C SER A 446 4.59 4.52 7.75
N ALA A 447 4.82 5.68 8.38
CA ALA A 447 6.14 6.32 8.39
C ALA A 447 7.22 5.49 9.13
N LEU A 448 6.85 4.88 10.26
CA LEU A 448 7.73 4.01 11.05
C LEU A 448 8.02 2.70 10.31
N ARG A 449 7.00 2.08 9.72
CA ARG A 449 7.15 0.85 8.94
C ARG A 449 8.10 1.02 7.76
N HIS A 450 8.04 2.16 7.06
CA HIS A 450 9.00 2.50 5.99
C HIS A 450 10.46 2.61 6.47
N ARG A 451 10.68 2.79 7.78
CA ARG A 451 12.00 2.84 8.40
C ARG A 451 12.41 1.54 9.08
N GLY A 452 11.54 0.52 9.05
CA GLY A 452 11.78 -0.78 9.68
C GLY A 452 11.56 -0.78 11.19
N ALA A 453 10.72 0.12 11.72
CA ALA A 453 10.41 0.21 13.13
C ALA A 453 8.95 -0.20 13.41
N TYR A 454 8.72 -0.80 14.58
CA TYR A 454 7.39 -1.14 15.06
C TYR A 454 6.72 0.02 15.77
N GLN A 455 5.38 -0.03 15.82
CA GLN A 455 4.55 0.94 16.50
C GLN A 455 3.75 0.31 17.64
N GLY A 456 3.96 0.79 18.86
CA GLY A 456 3.10 0.52 20.01
C GLY A 456 2.24 1.72 20.37
N VAL A 457 1.10 1.47 20.99
CA VAL A 457 0.19 2.53 21.46
C VAL A 457 -0.30 2.22 22.86
N THR A 458 -0.13 3.17 23.78
CA THR A 458 -0.69 3.08 25.14
C THR A 458 -2.19 3.42 25.13
N ALA A 459 -2.98 2.59 25.77
CA ALA A 459 -4.40 2.86 26.03
C ALA A 459 -4.63 3.05 27.53
N VAL A 460 -5.40 4.08 27.93
CA VAL A 460 -5.81 4.24 29.32
C VAL A 460 -6.64 3.06 29.76
N GLY A 461 -6.53 2.63 31.03
CA GLY A 461 -7.15 1.39 31.51
C GLY A 461 -8.64 1.25 31.24
N MET A 462 -9.37 2.37 31.15
CA MET A 462 -10.83 2.38 30.83
C MET A 462 -11.14 2.52 29.33
N ALA A 463 -10.14 2.58 28.46
CA ALA A 463 -10.37 2.86 27.04
C ALA A 463 -11.24 1.82 26.34
N SER A 464 -11.18 0.56 26.75
CA SER A 464 -12.08 -0.50 26.23
C SER A 464 -13.58 -0.25 26.47
N GLU A 465 -13.93 0.66 27.39
CA GLU A 465 -15.32 1.01 27.69
C GLU A 465 -15.71 2.42 27.21
N THR A 466 -14.86 3.39 27.47
CA THR A 466 -15.20 4.82 27.29
C THR A 466 -14.14 5.63 26.53
N GLY A 467 -13.12 4.98 26.02
CA GLY A 467 -11.96 5.65 25.39
C GLY A 467 -12.27 6.47 24.15
N ALA A 468 -13.31 6.11 23.40
CA ALA A 468 -13.67 6.80 22.15
C ALA A 468 -13.94 8.31 22.36
N ALA A 469 -14.46 8.71 23.54
CA ALA A 469 -14.72 10.12 23.87
C ALA A 469 -13.44 10.98 23.93
N ILE A 470 -12.31 10.37 24.28
CA ILE A 470 -10.98 11.01 24.32
C ILE A 470 -10.12 10.64 23.11
N GLY A 471 -10.68 9.98 22.11
CA GLY A 471 -10.00 9.55 20.90
C GLY A 471 -9.44 8.13 20.92
N GLN A 472 -9.51 7.41 22.04
CA GLN A 472 -8.99 6.04 22.17
C GLN A 472 -10.06 4.98 21.86
N ASP A 473 -10.46 4.88 20.60
CA ASP A 473 -11.22 3.74 20.08
C ASP A 473 -10.28 2.53 19.95
N VAL A 474 -10.37 1.60 20.91
CA VAL A 474 -9.43 0.47 21.04
C VAL A 474 -9.35 -0.39 19.77
N ALA A 475 -10.49 -0.71 19.16
CA ALA A 475 -10.51 -1.54 17.96
C ALA A 475 -9.89 -0.84 16.74
N ARG A 476 -10.07 0.47 16.64
CA ARG A 476 -9.47 1.28 15.57
C ARG A 476 -7.99 1.55 15.79
N MET A 477 -7.58 1.78 17.06
CA MET A 477 -6.16 1.90 17.41
C MET A 477 -5.41 0.61 17.10
N ALA A 478 -5.98 -0.54 17.44
CA ALA A 478 -5.41 -1.86 17.22
C ALA A 478 -5.10 -2.17 15.75
N ARG A 479 -5.89 -1.62 14.80
CA ARG A 479 -5.64 -1.80 13.37
C ARG A 479 -4.47 -0.96 12.84
N ASN A 480 -4.00 -0.01 13.64
CA ASN A 480 -2.93 0.92 13.27
C ASN A 480 -1.75 0.81 14.25
N ALA A 481 -1.53 -0.35 14.83
CA ALA A 481 -0.42 -0.62 15.75
C ALA A 481 0.02 -2.08 15.66
N ASP A 482 1.29 -2.34 15.90
CA ASP A 482 1.83 -3.69 16.02
C ASP A 482 1.52 -4.28 17.40
N TYR A 483 1.52 -3.41 18.43
CA TYR A 483 1.06 -3.80 19.76
C TYR A 483 0.29 -2.67 20.46
N LEU A 484 -0.62 -3.08 21.32
CA LEU A 484 -1.39 -2.20 22.19
C LEU A 484 -0.99 -2.44 23.66
N ALA A 485 -0.71 -1.34 24.37
CA ALA A 485 -0.24 -1.35 25.75
C ALA A 485 -1.27 -0.74 26.73
N PRO A 486 -2.31 -1.47 27.16
CA PRO A 486 -3.26 -1.00 28.14
C PRO A 486 -2.63 -0.73 29.52
N GLN A 487 -3.01 0.37 30.16
CA GLN A 487 -2.55 0.70 31.51
C GLN A 487 -3.34 -0.10 32.56
N VAL A 488 -2.70 -1.13 33.11
CA VAL A 488 -3.25 -2.02 34.13
C VAL A 488 -2.57 -1.70 35.47
N TYR A 489 -3.04 -0.66 36.13
CA TYR A 489 -2.54 -0.20 37.42
C TYR A 489 -3.63 -0.36 38.48
N PRO A 490 -3.72 -1.52 39.17
CA PRO A 490 -4.81 -1.82 40.11
C PRO A 490 -4.98 -0.80 41.22
N GLY A 491 -3.88 -0.18 41.66
CA GLY A 491 -3.88 0.82 42.71
C GLY A 491 -4.68 2.10 42.44
N TYR A 492 -5.03 2.37 41.20
CA TYR A 492 -5.87 3.53 40.81
C TYR A 492 -7.37 3.22 40.80
N TRP A 493 -7.78 1.98 41.09
CA TRP A 493 -9.15 1.56 40.89
C TRP A 493 -9.87 1.32 42.21
N SER A 494 -11.13 1.74 42.26
CA SER A 494 -11.98 1.55 43.42
C SER A 494 -12.53 0.14 43.53
N SER A 495 -12.91 -0.26 44.76
CA SER A 495 -13.58 -1.53 45.06
C SER A 495 -14.77 -1.83 44.13
N GLY A 496 -14.90 -3.08 43.74
CA GLY A 496 -15.98 -3.58 42.89
C GLY A 496 -15.78 -3.35 41.39
N ARG A 497 -14.73 -2.62 40.97
CA ARG A 497 -14.45 -2.38 39.55
C ARG A 497 -14.07 -3.69 38.84
N TYR A 498 -14.68 -3.91 37.68
CA TYR A 498 -14.59 -5.15 36.90
C TYR A 498 -14.97 -6.43 37.69
N GLY A 499 -15.78 -6.31 38.77
CA GLY A 499 -16.18 -7.41 39.63
C GLY A 499 -15.13 -7.81 40.67
N VAL A 500 -14.03 -7.08 40.78
CA VAL A 500 -12.96 -7.33 41.75
C VAL A 500 -13.21 -6.53 43.03
N ALA A 501 -13.28 -7.20 44.16
CA ALA A 501 -13.67 -6.58 45.43
C ALA A 501 -12.67 -5.52 45.91
N ASP A 502 -11.38 -5.79 45.77
CA ASP A 502 -10.29 -4.89 46.19
C ASP A 502 -9.15 -4.92 45.13
N PRO A 503 -9.31 -4.17 44.03
CA PRO A 503 -8.32 -4.19 42.98
C PRO A 503 -6.87 -3.98 43.43
N PRO A 504 -6.55 -3.02 44.33
CA PRO A 504 -5.17 -2.85 44.81
C PRO A 504 -4.59 -4.08 45.50
N ARG A 505 -5.39 -4.86 46.22
CA ARG A 505 -4.96 -6.09 46.94
C ARG A 505 -5.19 -7.37 46.17
N GLN A 506 -5.91 -7.31 45.06
CA GLN A 506 -6.19 -8.43 44.15
C GLN A 506 -5.67 -8.16 42.75
N PRO A 507 -4.38 -7.80 42.58
CA PRO A 507 -3.83 -7.28 41.31
C PRO A 507 -3.93 -8.29 40.17
N GLY A 508 -3.74 -9.58 40.42
CA GLY A 508 -3.88 -10.63 39.41
C GLY A 508 -5.32 -10.81 38.92
N GLU A 509 -6.32 -10.80 39.84
CA GLU A 509 -7.71 -10.87 39.43
C GLU A 509 -8.13 -9.65 38.63
N PHE A 510 -7.66 -8.47 39.04
CA PHE A 510 -7.92 -7.23 38.29
C PHE A 510 -7.27 -7.24 36.89
N ALA A 511 -6.00 -7.65 36.79
CA ALA A 511 -5.31 -7.77 35.52
C ALA A 511 -6.04 -8.71 34.56
N ARG A 512 -6.48 -9.88 35.06
CA ARG A 512 -7.28 -10.83 34.27
C ARG A 512 -8.59 -10.19 33.78
N ALA A 513 -9.31 -9.53 34.66
CA ALA A 513 -10.64 -8.98 34.34
C ALA A 513 -10.59 -7.85 33.33
N ILE A 514 -9.60 -6.96 33.43
CA ILE A 514 -9.44 -5.85 32.47
C ILE A 514 -8.89 -6.34 31.12
N MET A 515 -7.90 -7.25 31.13
CA MET A 515 -7.29 -7.74 29.89
C MET A 515 -8.23 -8.61 29.07
N ALA A 516 -9.13 -9.36 29.67
CA ALA A 516 -10.18 -10.09 28.96
C ALA A 516 -11.06 -9.13 28.10
N ARG A 517 -11.37 -7.93 28.58
CA ARG A 517 -12.10 -6.90 27.83
C ARG A 517 -11.29 -6.33 26.66
N TYR A 518 -9.98 -6.15 26.85
CA TYR A 518 -9.10 -5.73 25.76
C TYR A 518 -8.98 -6.82 24.69
N GLN A 519 -8.88 -8.09 25.06
CA GLN A 519 -8.91 -9.21 24.10
C GLN A 519 -10.20 -9.23 23.28
N GLU A 520 -11.35 -9.02 23.95
CA GLU A 520 -12.65 -8.92 23.26
C GLU A 520 -12.68 -7.73 22.29
N ALA A 521 -12.24 -6.54 22.74
CA ALA A 521 -12.25 -5.31 21.95
C ALA A 521 -11.29 -5.33 20.76
N THR A 522 -10.23 -6.14 20.82
CA THR A 522 -9.22 -6.27 19.76
C THR A 522 -9.35 -7.55 18.94
N ALA A 523 -10.39 -8.34 19.17
CA ALA A 523 -10.60 -9.60 18.46
C ALA A 523 -10.58 -9.40 16.93
N GLY A 524 -9.83 -10.24 16.21
CA GLY A 524 -9.71 -10.19 14.75
C GLY A 524 -8.86 -9.06 14.18
N THR A 525 -8.17 -8.26 15.01
CA THR A 525 -7.28 -7.19 14.53
C THR A 525 -5.83 -7.64 14.29
N GLY A 526 -5.42 -8.75 14.91
CA GLY A 526 -4.05 -9.25 14.87
C GLY A 526 -3.05 -8.49 15.76
N VAL A 527 -3.49 -7.42 16.46
CA VAL A 527 -2.63 -6.63 17.35
C VAL A 527 -2.15 -7.47 18.54
N VAL A 528 -0.91 -7.29 18.92
CA VAL A 528 -0.36 -7.91 20.14
C VAL A 528 -0.74 -7.09 21.37
N LEU A 529 -1.18 -7.75 22.44
CA LEU A 529 -1.44 -7.09 23.72
C LEU A 529 -0.19 -7.18 24.62
N ALA A 530 0.28 -6.01 25.07
CA ALA A 530 1.44 -5.88 25.97
C ALA A 530 1.12 -4.84 27.07
N PRO A 531 0.34 -5.20 28.11
CA PRO A 531 -0.14 -4.24 29.09
C PRO A 531 1.00 -3.65 29.94
N TRP A 532 0.83 -2.40 30.33
CA TRP A 532 1.56 -1.79 31.41
C TRP A 532 1.11 -2.35 32.76
N LEU A 533 2.02 -2.86 33.56
CA LEU A 533 1.75 -3.38 34.88
C LEU A 533 2.36 -2.47 35.96
N GLN A 534 1.68 -2.39 37.08
CA GLN A 534 2.12 -1.61 38.24
C GLN A 534 3.27 -2.32 39.00
N ASP A 535 4.36 -1.63 39.25
CA ASP A 535 5.44 -2.08 40.14
C ASP A 535 5.86 -0.93 41.07
N PHE A 536 4.88 -0.40 41.84
CA PHE A 536 5.10 0.68 42.78
C PHE A 536 3.98 0.70 43.83
N ASP A 537 4.33 1.16 45.02
CA ASP A 537 3.43 1.33 46.16
C ASP A 537 2.42 2.46 45.87
N LEU A 538 1.14 2.21 46.17
CA LEU A 538 0.11 3.22 46.01
C LEU A 538 -1.01 3.04 47.06
N GLN A 539 -1.50 4.15 47.64
CA GLN A 539 -2.60 4.19 48.59
C GLN A 539 -2.43 3.26 49.82
N GLY A 540 -1.16 3.09 50.26
CA GLY A 540 -0.83 2.24 51.41
C GLY A 540 -0.83 0.73 51.12
N VAL A 541 -0.89 0.36 49.85
CA VAL A 541 -0.67 -1.02 49.41
C VAL A 541 0.73 -1.12 48.80
N ALA A 542 1.55 -1.99 49.39
CA ALA A 542 2.87 -2.28 48.87
C ALA A 542 2.81 -3.24 47.68
N TYR A 543 3.64 -2.99 46.70
CA TYR A 543 3.83 -3.82 45.53
C TYR A 543 5.26 -4.33 45.46
N GLY A 544 5.42 -5.62 45.31
CA GLY A 544 6.70 -6.31 45.23
C GLY A 544 6.60 -7.56 44.34
N ASP A 545 7.52 -8.49 44.54
CA ASP A 545 7.61 -9.72 43.74
C ASP A 545 6.28 -10.52 43.70
N GLY A 546 5.51 -10.50 44.77
CA GLY A 546 4.24 -11.24 44.85
C GLY A 546 3.15 -10.66 43.97
N GLU A 547 2.97 -9.35 44.02
CA GLU A 547 1.96 -8.61 43.25
C GLU A 547 2.28 -8.60 41.76
N VAL A 548 3.55 -8.38 41.40
CA VAL A 548 4.02 -8.45 40.02
C VAL A 548 3.83 -9.86 39.47
N ARG A 549 4.23 -10.90 40.23
CA ARG A 549 4.03 -12.30 39.81
C ARG A 549 2.56 -12.65 39.64
N ALA A 550 1.67 -12.14 40.49
CA ALA A 550 0.23 -12.37 40.39
C ALA A 550 -0.33 -11.75 39.09
N MET A 551 0.09 -10.54 38.72
CA MET A 551 -0.34 -9.92 37.46
C MET A 551 0.24 -10.65 36.25
N VAL A 552 1.54 -10.95 36.23
CA VAL A 552 2.19 -11.68 35.11
C VAL A 552 1.54 -13.07 34.93
N GLY A 553 1.30 -13.80 36.04
CA GLY A 553 0.60 -15.09 35.96
C GLY A 553 -0.83 -14.99 35.42
N ALA A 554 -1.56 -13.93 35.78
CA ALA A 554 -2.88 -13.68 35.25
C ALA A 554 -2.88 -13.38 33.74
N LEU A 555 -1.85 -12.73 33.23
CA LEU A 555 -1.66 -12.53 31.78
C LEU A 555 -1.37 -13.86 31.07
N GLN A 556 -0.48 -14.68 31.64
CA GLN A 556 -0.14 -16.00 31.10
C GLN A 556 -1.37 -16.92 31.01
N ASP A 557 -2.26 -16.88 31.99
CA ASP A 557 -3.54 -17.60 31.97
C ASP A 557 -4.45 -17.19 30.81
N LEU A 558 -4.27 -15.96 30.28
CA LEU A 558 -4.97 -15.41 29.12
C LEU A 558 -4.19 -15.61 27.80
N GLY A 559 -3.03 -16.28 27.84
CA GLY A 559 -2.16 -16.44 26.68
C GLY A 559 -1.38 -15.17 26.31
N ILE A 560 -1.24 -14.22 27.25
CA ILE A 560 -0.46 -12.99 27.07
C ILE A 560 0.86 -13.15 27.82
N ASP A 561 1.97 -13.21 27.10
CA ASP A 561 3.32 -13.36 27.65
C ASP A 561 4.15 -12.07 27.58
N ARG A 562 3.55 -10.99 27.11
CA ARG A 562 4.16 -9.68 26.87
C ARG A 562 3.64 -8.63 27.84
N PHE A 563 4.52 -7.79 28.36
CA PHE A 563 4.16 -6.72 29.30
C PHE A 563 5.25 -5.65 29.37
N LEU A 564 4.87 -4.49 29.92
CA LEU A 564 5.78 -3.44 30.36
C LEU A 564 5.56 -3.21 31.86
N LEU A 565 6.62 -3.20 32.66
CA LEU A 565 6.52 -2.77 34.06
C LEU A 565 6.78 -1.27 34.18
N TRP A 566 5.99 -0.61 34.98
CA TRP A 566 6.18 0.80 35.31
C TRP A 566 6.39 0.99 36.81
N SER A 567 7.48 1.69 37.15
CA SER A 567 7.82 2.15 38.48
C SER A 567 8.34 3.59 38.40
N PRO A 568 7.74 4.55 39.13
CA PRO A 568 8.27 5.93 39.16
C PRO A 568 9.69 6.04 39.70
N SER A 569 10.13 5.08 40.52
CA SER A 569 11.49 5.01 41.06
C SER A 569 12.50 4.33 40.16
N VAL A 570 12.04 3.72 39.05
CA VAL A 570 12.84 2.88 38.14
C VAL A 570 13.57 1.75 38.91
N GLN A 571 12.92 1.25 39.95
CA GLN A 571 13.31 0.05 40.70
C GLN A 571 12.24 -1.02 40.52
N TYR A 572 12.64 -2.23 40.16
CA TYR A 572 11.72 -3.28 39.71
C TYR A 572 11.85 -4.54 40.57
N SER A 573 10.71 -5.17 40.80
CA SER A 573 10.55 -6.43 41.54
C SER A 573 11.01 -7.61 40.70
N ALA A 574 12.34 -7.80 40.63
CA ALA A 574 12.98 -8.83 39.80
C ALA A 574 12.42 -10.25 40.05
N GLY A 575 12.17 -10.59 41.32
CA GLY A 575 11.63 -11.90 41.70
C GLY A 575 10.19 -12.14 41.21
N GLY A 576 9.49 -11.10 40.79
CA GLY A 576 8.14 -11.21 40.17
C GLY A 576 8.15 -11.62 38.70
N ILE A 577 9.31 -11.61 38.05
CA ILE A 577 9.49 -11.90 36.61
C ILE A 577 10.38 -13.14 36.48
N ASP A 578 9.84 -14.23 35.92
CA ASP A 578 10.65 -15.40 35.64
C ASP A 578 11.54 -15.15 34.40
N PRO A 579 12.81 -15.61 34.40
CA PRO A 579 13.67 -15.50 33.24
C PRO A 579 13.07 -16.17 31.99
N VAL A 580 13.27 -15.55 30.83
CA VAL A 580 12.96 -16.17 29.54
C VAL A 580 13.99 -17.29 29.34
N ARG A 581 13.52 -18.50 29.06
CA ARG A 581 14.38 -19.67 28.85
C ARG A 581 14.90 -19.72 27.43
#